data_825cbe9b6660351d2e225f32f8a1b177
#
_entry.id   825cbe9b6660351d2e225f32f8a1b177
#
_cell.length_a   1.000
_cell.length_b   1.000
_cell.length_c   1.000
_cell.angle_alpha   90.00
_cell.angle_beta   90.00
_cell.angle_gamma   90.00
#
_symmetry.space_group_name_H-M   'P 1'
#
loop_
_entity.id
_entity.type
_entity.pdbx_description
1 polymer ?
#
loop_
_entity_poly.entity_id
_entity_poly.type
_entity_poly.pdbx_seq_one_letter_code
_entity_poly.pdbx_strand_id
1 'polypeptide(L)'
;MARELTREVYRISSSAPFSKDFALLNQIRRASVSVMSNIAEGFDRDGNKEFINFLTIAKGSAAEVRAQLYVAVDQNYISKEEFETLSELTNNIGRVLGGLIKYLQSSELRGPKFKVVTKNQEPETRN
;
A
#
# COMPACT_ATOMS: atom_id res chain seq x y z
N MET A 1 -5.29 -1.44 7.51
CA MET A 1 -4.90 -0.13 6.90
C MET A 1 -5.22 -0.06 5.41
N ALA A 2 -4.69 -0.96 4.60
CA ALA A 2 -4.89 -0.87 3.15
C ALA A 2 -6.35 -1.04 2.76
N ARG A 3 -7.04 -1.95 3.41
CA ARG A 3 -8.48 -2.14 3.16
C ARG A 3 -9.28 -0.91 3.56
N GLU A 4 -8.90 -0.30 4.66
CA GLU A 4 -9.53 0.93 5.13
C GLU A 4 -9.32 2.05 4.10
N LEU A 5 -8.10 2.19 3.59
CA LEU A 5 -7.79 3.19 2.58
C LEU A 5 -8.66 3.01 1.35
N THR A 6 -8.79 1.78 0.87
CA THR A 6 -9.59 1.49 -0.32
C THR A 6 -11.04 1.85 -0.07
N ARG A 7 -11.58 1.45 1.07
CA ARG A 7 -12.98 1.77 1.41
C ARG A 7 -13.22 3.27 1.44
N GLU A 8 -12.29 4.01 2.04
CA GLU A 8 -12.43 5.46 2.14
C GLU A 8 -12.28 6.16 0.80
N VAL A 9 -11.36 5.66 -0.05
CA VAL A 9 -11.21 6.21 -1.40
C VAL A 9 -12.50 6.03 -2.19
N TYR A 10 -13.13 4.88 -2.11
CA TYR A 10 -14.39 4.66 -2.80
C TYR A 10 -15.48 5.56 -2.24
N ARG A 11 -15.52 5.73 -0.91
CA ARG A 11 -16.52 6.58 -0.28
C ARG A 11 -16.40 8.03 -0.74
N ILE A 12 -15.20 8.62 -0.68
CA ILE A 12 -15.03 10.04 -1.02
C ILE A 12 -15.20 10.31 -2.50
N SER A 13 -15.07 9.30 -3.34
CA SER A 13 -15.10 9.50 -4.79
C SER A 13 -16.43 9.09 -5.41
N SER A 14 -17.43 8.73 -4.60
CA SER A 14 -18.69 8.23 -5.14
C SER A 14 -19.72 9.32 -5.42
N SER A 15 -19.47 10.56 -4.98
CA SER A 15 -20.42 11.66 -5.18
C SER A 15 -19.83 12.71 -6.12
N ALA A 16 -20.71 13.37 -6.87
CA ALA A 16 -20.31 14.48 -7.72
C ALA A 16 -19.81 15.63 -6.84
N PRO A 17 -18.85 16.43 -7.28
CA PRO A 17 -18.27 16.38 -8.63
C PRO A 17 -17.15 15.36 -8.82
N PHE A 18 -16.60 14.78 -7.74
CA PHE A 18 -15.49 13.84 -7.85
C PHE A 18 -15.84 12.67 -8.78
N SER A 19 -17.03 12.10 -8.63
CA SER A 19 -17.44 10.94 -9.41
C SER A 19 -17.55 11.21 -10.89
N LYS A 20 -17.56 12.49 -11.29
CA LYS A 20 -17.63 12.88 -12.71
C LYS A 20 -16.26 13.08 -13.33
N ASP A 21 -15.21 13.17 -12.53
CA ASP A 21 -13.85 13.26 -13.02
C ASP A 21 -13.32 11.84 -13.23
N PHE A 22 -13.67 11.26 -14.39
CA PHE A 22 -13.39 9.84 -14.62
C PHE A 22 -11.90 9.51 -14.61
N ALA A 23 -11.07 10.44 -15.05
CA ALA A 23 -9.62 10.19 -15.06
C ALA A 23 -9.08 10.04 -13.64
N LEU A 24 -9.39 11.00 -12.78
CA LEU A 24 -8.92 10.94 -11.39
C LEU A 24 -9.59 9.81 -10.63
N LEU A 25 -10.91 9.64 -10.84
CA LEU A 25 -11.67 8.57 -10.20
C LEU A 25 -11.04 7.21 -10.44
N ASN A 26 -10.75 6.91 -11.71
CA ASN A 26 -10.19 5.62 -12.06
C ASN A 26 -8.79 5.44 -11.49
N GLN A 27 -7.96 6.48 -11.55
CA GLN A 27 -6.59 6.39 -11.06
C GLN A 27 -6.53 6.17 -9.55
N ILE A 28 -7.30 6.93 -8.78
CA ILE A 28 -7.20 6.83 -7.33
C ILE A 28 -7.76 5.51 -6.83
N ARG A 29 -8.82 5.02 -7.47
CA ARG A 29 -9.39 3.72 -7.11
C ARG A 29 -8.45 2.58 -7.45
N ARG A 30 -7.86 2.61 -8.65
CA ARG A 30 -6.87 1.61 -9.04
C ARG A 30 -5.68 1.60 -8.10
N ALA A 31 -5.18 2.78 -7.77
CA ALA A 31 -4.01 2.87 -6.88
C ALA A 31 -4.32 2.31 -5.50
N SER A 32 -5.48 2.60 -4.94
CA SER A 32 -5.85 2.08 -3.62
C SER A 32 -6.00 0.56 -3.63
N VAL A 33 -6.62 0.01 -4.68
CA VAL A 33 -6.74 -1.45 -4.81
C VAL A 33 -5.36 -2.07 -4.99
N SER A 34 -4.47 -1.40 -5.72
CA SER A 34 -3.11 -1.89 -5.95
C SER A 34 -2.33 -2.02 -4.64
N VAL A 35 -2.55 -1.12 -3.68
CA VAL A 35 -1.91 -1.25 -2.36
C VAL A 35 -2.27 -2.60 -1.75
N MET A 36 -3.58 -2.89 -1.68
CA MET A 36 -4.08 -4.13 -1.08
C MET A 36 -3.59 -5.36 -1.83
N SER A 37 -3.77 -5.36 -3.14
CA SER A 37 -3.51 -6.56 -3.93
C SER A 37 -2.03 -6.91 -3.95
N ASN A 38 -1.15 -5.92 -3.95
CA ASN A 38 0.28 -6.20 -3.94
C ASN A 38 0.76 -6.67 -2.58
N ILE A 39 0.17 -6.21 -1.49
CA ILE A 39 0.47 -6.75 -0.17
C ILE A 39 0.08 -8.23 -0.12
N ALA A 40 -1.15 -8.54 -0.55
CA ALA A 40 -1.64 -9.92 -0.55
C ALA A 40 -0.79 -10.81 -1.45
N GLU A 41 -0.44 -10.31 -2.62
CA GLU A 41 0.38 -11.05 -3.57
C GLU A 41 1.76 -11.35 -2.97
N GLY A 42 2.34 -10.37 -2.28
CA GLY A 42 3.65 -10.53 -1.67
C GLY A 42 3.65 -11.63 -0.61
N PHE A 43 2.60 -11.69 0.20
CA PHE A 43 2.50 -12.71 1.25
C PHE A 43 2.35 -14.11 0.68
N ASP A 44 1.85 -14.24 -0.55
CA ASP A 44 1.68 -15.54 -1.19
C ASP A 44 2.94 -16.03 -1.88
N ARG A 45 3.97 -15.20 -1.99
CA ARG A 45 5.19 -15.59 -2.71
C ARG A 45 6.15 -16.33 -1.81
N ASP A 46 6.95 -17.18 -2.43
CA ASP A 46 8.05 -17.87 -1.76
C ASP A 46 9.28 -16.99 -1.84
N GLY A 47 9.91 -16.71 -0.76
CA GLY A 47 11.17 -16.02 -0.76
C GLY A 47 11.03 -14.50 -0.61
N ASN A 48 12.03 -13.93 0.04
CA ASN A 48 12.00 -12.53 0.45
C ASN A 48 12.14 -11.57 -0.71
N LYS A 49 12.87 -11.96 -1.74
CA LYS A 49 13.10 -11.07 -2.88
C LYS A 49 11.80 -10.69 -3.58
N GLU A 50 10.97 -11.70 -3.85
CA GLU A 50 9.67 -11.43 -4.48
C GLU A 50 8.74 -10.69 -3.54
N PHE A 51 8.76 -11.05 -2.26
CA PHE A 51 7.97 -10.36 -1.26
C PHE A 51 8.32 -8.87 -1.24
N ILE A 52 9.62 -8.57 -1.18
CA ILE A 52 10.10 -7.18 -1.20
C ILE A 52 9.61 -6.45 -2.44
N ASN A 53 9.65 -7.09 -3.60
CA ASN A 53 9.21 -6.47 -4.84
C ASN A 53 7.74 -6.06 -4.76
N PHE A 54 6.87 -6.95 -4.29
CA PHE A 54 5.45 -6.64 -4.19
C PHE A 54 5.17 -5.56 -3.15
N LEU A 55 5.90 -5.59 -2.03
CA LEU A 55 5.74 -4.55 -1.01
C LEU A 55 6.22 -3.20 -1.52
N THR A 56 7.26 -3.19 -2.34
CA THR A 56 7.77 -1.94 -2.95
C THR A 56 6.73 -1.35 -3.89
N ILE A 57 6.06 -2.19 -4.69
CA ILE A 57 4.97 -1.72 -5.55
C ILE A 57 3.83 -1.17 -4.70
N ALA A 58 3.45 -1.88 -3.64
CA ALA A 58 2.38 -1.42 -2.75
C ALA A 58 2.70 -0.07 -2.14
N LYS A 59 3.95 0.12 -1.71
CA LYS A 59 4.38 1.39 -1.12
C LYS A 59 4.28 2.52 -2.14
N GLY A 60 4.69 2.26 -3.38
CA GLY A 60 4.57 3.23 -4.46
C GLY A 60 3.12 3.57 -4.77
N SER A 61 2.24 2.57 -4.70
CA SER A 61 0.81 2.79 -4.93
C SER A 61 0.20 3.67 -3.83
N ALA A 62 0.63 3.50 -2.59
CA ALA A 62 0.16 4.36 -1.49
C ALA A 62 0.60 5.80 -1.72
N ALA A 63 1.84 6.01 -2.19
CA ALA A 63 2.32 7.35 -2.52
C ALA A 63 1.51 7.96 -3.67
N GLU A 64 1.12 7.13 -4.64
CA GLU A 64 0.26 7.57 -5.74
C GLU A 64 -1.09 8.05 -5.24
N VAL A 65 -1.72 7.30 -4.32
CA VAL A 65 -2.99 7.72 -3.74
C VAL A 65 -2.82 9.08 -3.07
N ARG A 66 -1.74 9.28 -2.33
CA ARG A 66 -1.51 10.56 -1.66
C ARG A 66 -1.38 11.70 -2.66
N ALA A 67 -0.65 11.48 -3.77
CA ALA A 67 -0.52 12.50 -4.81
C ALA A 67 -1.88 12.84 -5.41
N GLN A 68 -2.71 11.82 -5.62
CA GLN A 68 -4.04 12.02 -6.19
C GLN A 68 -4.99 12.70 -5.21
N LEU A 69 -4.79 12.51 -3.91
CA LEU A 69 -5.56 13.24 -2.90
C LEU A 69 -5.26 14.74 -2.95
N TYR A 70 -4.02 15.13 -3.25
CA TYR A 70 -3.70 16.54 -3.47
C TYR A 70 -4.50 17.12 -4.63
N VAL A 71 -4.61 16.37 -5.73
CA VAL A 71 -5.41 16.82 -6.86
C VAL A 71 -6.87 16.98 -6.42
N ALA A 72 -7.39 16.01 -5.67
CA ALA A 72 -8.79 16.04 -5.24
C ALA A 72 -9.09 17.23 -4.34
N VAL A 73 -8.20 17.55 -3.38
CA VAL A 73 -8.44 18.67 -2.49
C VAL A 73 -8.30 20.00 -3.24
N ASP A 74 -7.36 20.08 -4.17
CA ASP A 74 -7.17 21.29 -4.97
C ASP A 74 -8.38 21.58 -5.85
N GLN A 75 -9.06 20.54 -6.31
CA GLN A 75 -10.26 20.67 -7.13
C GLN A 75 -11.53 20.83 -6.28
N ASN A 76 -11.39 20.86 -4.96
CA ASN A 76 -12.51 20.94 -4.03
C ASN A 76 -13.45 19.73 -4.12
N TYR A 77 -12.90 18.58 -4.49
CA TYR A 77 -13.67 17.33 -4.51
C TYR A 77 -13.83 16.76 -3.12
N ILE A 78 -12.86 17.02 -2.24
CA ILE A 78 -12.87 16.53 -0.86
C ILE A 78 -12.54 17.71 0.06
N SER A 79 -12.91 17.58 1.33
CA SER A 79 -12.62 18.58 2.33
C SER A 79 -11.16 18.49 2.75
N LYS A 80 -10.69 19.58 3.36
CA LYS A 80 -9.34 19.60 3.92
C LYS A 80 -9.18 18.51 4.99
N GLU A 81 -10.22 18.30 5.78
CA GLU A 81 -10.19 17.28 6.82
C GLU A 81 -10.08 15.87 6.22
N GLU A 82 -10.87 15.61 5.19
CA GLU A 82 -10.79 14.33 4.48
C GLU A 82 -9.41 14.11 3.91
N PHE A 83 -8.85 15.16 3.31
CA PHE A 83 -7.51 15.11 2.76
C PHE A 83 -6.48 14.77 3.84
N GLU A 84 -6.54 15.46 4.97
CA GLU A 84 -5.55 15.25 6.03
C GLU A 84 -5.64 13.84 6.61
N THR A 85 -6.85 13.37 6.85
CA THR A 85 -7.06 12.04 7.40
C THR A 85 -6.52 10.96 6.46
N LEU A 86 -6.85 11.08 5.18
CA LEU A 86 -6.45 10.06 4.21
C LEU A 86 -4.97 10.15 3.86
N SER A 87 -4.42 11.36 3.81
CA SER A 87 -2.98 11.54 3.60
C SER A 87 -2.19 10.91 4.73
N GLU A 88 -2.65 11.08 5.95
CA GLU A 88 -1.96 10.46 7.08
C GLU A 88 -2.03 8.94 7.02
N LEU A 89 -3.17 8.41 6.59
CA LEU A 89 -3.32 6.96 6.42
C LEU A 89 -2.33 6.43 5.37
N THR A 90 -2.19 7.12 4.23
CA THR A 90 -1.22 6.72 3.22
C THR A 90 0.21 6.79 3.75
N ASN A 91 0.53 7.82 4.54
CA ASN A 91 1.85 7.95 5.15
C ASN A 91 2.13 6.80 6.11
N ASN A 92 1.14 6.42 6.91
CA ASN A 92 1.28 5.32 7.85
C ASN A 92 1.51 4.00 7.13
N ILE A 93 0.76 3.77 6.06
CA ILE A 93 0.93 2.58 5.22
C ILE A 93 2.36 2.56 4.67
N GLY A 94 2.82 3.68 4.14
CA GLY A 94 4.17 3.79 3.60
C GLY A 94 5.24 3.48 4.63
N ARG A 95 5.07 3.98 5.86
CA ARG A 95 6.04 3.73 6.93
C ARG A 95 6.07 2.26 7.31
N VAL A 96 4.90 1.64 7.46
CA VAL A 96 4.83 0.23 7.83
C VAL A 96 5.46 -0.63 6.74
N LEU A 97 5.12 -0.36 5.47
CA LEU A 97 5.68 -1.12 4.36
C LEU A 97 7.19 -0.89 4.25
N GLY A 98 7.64 0.35 4.42
CA GLY A 98 9.06 0.65 4.40
C GLY A 98 9.84 -0.06 5.48
N GLY A 99 9.28 -0.12 6.69
CA GLY A 99 9.88 -0.86 7.79
C GLY A 99 9.97 -2.35 7.51
N LEU A 100 8.90 -2.92 6.96
CA LEU A 100 8.89 -4.34 6.62
C LEU A 100 9.89 -4.65 5.52
N ILE A 101 9.97 -3.79 4.49
CA ILE A 101 10.96 -3.96 3.42
C ILE A 101 12.37 -3.96 4.00
N LYS A 102 12.68 -3.01 4.86
CA LYS A 102 13.98 -2.94 5.51
C LYS A 102 14.30 -4.19 6.31
N TYR A 103 13.30 -4.65 7.07
CA TYR A 103 13.47 -5.87 7.85
C TYR A 103 13.78 -7.06 6.95
N LEU A 104 13.04 -7.20 5.84
CA LEU A 104 13.23 -8.30 4.93
C LEU A 104 14.58 -8.22 4.21
N GLN A 105 15.02 -7.02 3.86
CA GLN A 105 16.35 -6.83 3.27
C GLN A 105 17.45 -7.24 4.22
N SER A 106 17.31 -6.86 5.47
CA SER A 106 18.26 -7.22 6.52
C SER A 106 18.28 -8.73 6.74
N SER A 107 17.10 -9.33 6.75
CA SER A 107 16.96 -10.77 6.88
C SER A 107 17.59 -11.50 5.69
N GLU A 108 17.45 -10.92 4.50
CA GLU A 108 18.04 -11.49 3.29
C GLU A 108 19.58 -11.51 3.36
N LEU A 109 20.17 -10.44 3.89
CA LEU A 109 21.62 -10.37 4.04
C LEU A 109 22.14 -11.43 5.01
N ARG A 110 21.33 -11.82 5.99
CA ARG A 110 21.64 -12.89 6.94
C ARG A 110 20.93 -14.18 6.58
N GLY A 111 20.37 -14.22 5.37
CA GLY A 111 19.39 -15.19 4.95
C GLY A 111 19.72 -16.65 5.16
N PRO A 112 20.89 -17.14 4.71
CA PRO A 112 21.16 -18.57 4.86
C PRO A 112 21.04 -19.08 6.29
N LYS A 113 21.44 -18.30 7.24
CA LYS A 113 21.36 -18.69 8.64
C LYS A 113 19.94 -18.66 9.16
N PHE A 114 19.16 -17.71 8.70
CA PHE A 114 17.77 -17.59 9.10
C PHE A 114 16.90 -18.66 8.48
N LYS A 115 17.17 -19.02 7.24
CA LYS A 115 16.34 -19.97 6.52
C LYS A 115 16.36 -21.34 7.16
N VAL A 116 17.39 -21.64 7.86
CA VAL A 116 17.46 -22.90 8.60
C VAL A 116 16.40 -22.93 9.68
N VAL A 117 16.07 -21.80 10.22
CA VAL A 117 15.15 -21.68 11.33
C VAL A 117 13.71 -21.67 10.87
N THR A 118 13.48 -21.00 9.85
CA THR A 118 12.12 -20.77 9.47
C THR A 118 11.60 -21.75 8.50
N LYS A 119 11.68 -22.19 8.09
CA LYS A 119 10.98 -22.58 7.05
C LYS A 119 10.56 -23.60 6.98
N ASN A 120 11.45 -23.48 7.77
CA ASN A 120 11.06 -23.83 7.68
C ASN A 120 10.55 -23.86 8.13
N GLN A 121 11.13 -23.71 8.61
CA GLN A 121 10.69 -23.26 8.89
C GLN A 121 9.98 -22.90 8.84
N GLU A 122 10.51 -23.29 9.29
CA GLU A 122 9.91 -22.64 9.20
C GLU A 122 9.16 -22.23 9.15
N PRO A 123 9.46 -22.58 9.21
CA PRO A 123 8.87 -21.95 9.09
C PRO A 123 8.39 -21.55 9.05
N GLU A 124 8.90 -21.69 9.16
CA GLU A 124 8.51 -20.97 9.03
C GLU A 124 7.88 -20.29 8.74
N THR A 125 8.57 -20.49 8.73
CA THR A 125 8.09 -19.64 8.40
C THR A 125 7.72 -19.29 7.96
N ARG A 126 8.00 -19.18 7.62
CA ARG A 126 7.79 -18.57 7.14
C ARG A 126 7.48 -18.15 6.73
N ASN A 127 8.31 -18.67 6.86
CA ASN A 127 8.17 -18.18 6.53
C ASN A 127 8.03 -18.02 6.40
#